data_dd433bf1327b4a4d0bf2e7d6ee813858
#
_entry.id   dd433bf1327b4a4d0bf2e7d6ee813858
#
_cell.length_a   1.000
_cell.length_b   1.000
_cell.length_c   1.000
_cell.angle_alpha   90.00
_cell.angle_beta   90.00
_cell.angle_gamma   90.00
#
_symmetry.space_group_name_H-M   'P 1'
#
loop_
_entity.id
_entity.type
_entity.pdbx_description
1 polymer ?
#
loop_
_entity_poly.entity_id
_entity_poly.type
_entity_poly.pdbx_seq_one_letter_code
_entity_poly.pdbx_strand_id
1 'polypeptide(L)'
;MNNFYFYLSKILAPLFNPTNLIIIIIFLLFFIYYRSKNRIILFVIKVCIVLLILISFLPIGNLGLKYLESEFINQKEIEKIKNIIVLAGPEDLYGTKITGKINLSGSSERLIISITLANNFKNSEIFYVGGNGYIIKSDLSSIPVAKKFYQDLNFDLNKITFIGNTRNTIENFHEIKKLELKDKESVLITSAYHMKRSLIIASKKGLNLIPYAVDFQSVSKKSFLNSYQKFSVTSNLAKFNLFFKEIVGIVAFKIF
;
A
#
# COMPACT_ATOMS: atom_id res chain seq x y z
N MET A 1 18.77 -6.60 -5.52
CA MET A 1 17.84 -7.76 -5.34
C MET A 1 17.81 -8.56 -6.64
N ASN A 2 17.89 -9.90 -6.60
CA ASN A 2 17.98 -10.72 -7.79
C ASN A 2 16.67 -10.60 -8.61
N ASN A 3 16.77 -10.37 -9.92
CA ASN A 3 15.60 -10.20 -10.80
C ASN A 3 14.64 -11.41 -10.71
N PHE A 4 15.16 -12.62 -10.52
CA PHE A 4 14.38 -13.82 -10.34
C PHE A 4 13.38 -13.71 -9.16
N TYR A 5 13.83 -13.27 -7.99
CA TYR A 5 12.93 -13.10 -6.83
C TYR A 5 11.86 -12.03 -7.06
N PHE A 6 12.19 -10.96 -7.77
CA PHE A 6 11.22 -9.94 -8.12
C PHE A 6 10.09 -10.51 -8.98
N TYR A 7 10.43 -11.19 -10.08
CA TYR A 7 9.42 -11.78 -10.95
C TYR A 7 8.61 -12.87 -10.26
N LEU A 8 9.28 -13.76 -9.53
CA LEU A 8 8.62 -14.82 -8.79
C LEU A 8 7.62 -14.27 -7.77
N SER A 9 8.00 -13.27 -6.99
CA SER A 9 7.12 -12.63 -6.01
C SER A 9 5.89 -11.99 -6.64
N LYS A 10 6.03 -11.39 -7.81
CA LYS A 10 4.93 -10.74 -8.53
C LYS A 10 3.97 -11.74 -9.17
N ILE A 11 4.48 -12.83 -9.74
CA ILE A 11 3.66 -13.90 -10.34
C ILE A 11 2.89 -14.65 -9.24
N LEU A 12 3.55 -14.89 -8.10
CA LEU A 12 2.94 -15.63 -7.00
C LEU A 12 2.01 -14.75 -6.13
N ALA A 13 2.20 -13.43 -6.09
CA ALA A 13 1.40 -12.55 -5.25
C ALA A 13 -0.13 -12.69 -5.42
N PRO A 14 -0.70 -12.82 -6.64
CA PRO A 14 -2.14 -13.06 -6.81
C PRO A 14 -2.58 -14.41 -6.25
N LEU A 15 -1.72 -15.43 -6.30
CA LEU A 15 -2.01 -16.77 -5.77
C LEU A 15 -1.98 -16.79 -4.23
N PHE A 16 -1.09 -15.98 -3.62
CA PHE A 16 -0.99 -15.84 -2.17
C PHE A 16 -1.98 -14.82 -1.58
N ASN A 17 -2.80 -14.18 -2.42
CA ASN A 17 -3.94 -13.42 -1.92
C ASN A 17 -4.91 -14.40 -1.23
N PRO A 18 -5.22 -14.25 0.07
CA PRO A 18 -5.93 -15.27 0.84
C PRO A 18 -7.30 -15.60 0.28
N THR A 19 -8.03 -14.64 -0.27
CA THR A 19 -9.34 -14.93 -0.87
C THR A 19 -9.21 -15.73 -2.16
N ASN A 20 -8.23 -15.43 -3.02
CA ASN A 20 -7.95 -16.19 -4.23
C ASN A 20 -7.49 -17.62 -3.87
N LEU A 21 -6.61 -17.75 -2.86
CA LEU A 21 -6.12 -19.04 -2.41
C LEU A 21 -7.25 -19.94 -1.92
N ILE A 22 -8.18 -19.40 -1.11
CA ILE A 22 -9.35 -20.17 -0.65
C ILE A 22 -10.19 -20.65 -1.84
N ILE A 23 -10.45 -19.78 -2.81
CA ILE A 23 -11.23 -20.12 -4.02
C ILE A 23 -10.51 -21.21 -4.84
N ILE A 24 -9.20 -21.09 -5.04
CA ILE A 24 -8.40 -22.10 -5.76
C ILE A 24 -8.43 -23.44 -5.02
N ILE A 25 -8.29 -23.43 -3.69
CA ILE A 25 -8.36 -24.64 -2.87
C ILE A 25 -9.74 -25.30 -3.00
N ILE A 26 -10.84 -24.54 -2.91
CA ILE A 26 -12.18 -25.06 -3.09
C ILE A 26 -12.31 -25.75 -4.46
N PHE A 27 -11.84 -25.09 -5.52
CA PHE A 27 -11.91 -25.61 -6.89
C PHE A 27 -11.13 -26.93 -7.04
N LEU A 28 -9.88 -26.98 -6.54
CA LEU A 28 -9.06 -28.18 -6.59
C LEU A 28 -9.66 -29.32 -5.79
N LEU A 29 -10.11 -29.05 -4.56
CA LEU A 29 -10.74 -30.06 -3.70
C LEU A 29 -12.06 -30.56 -4.30
N PHE A 30 -12.82 -29.72 -4.98
CA PHE A 30 -14.03 -30.14 -5.70
C PHE A 30 -13.71 -31.16 -6.79
N PHE A 31 -12.65 -30.98 -7.56
CA PHE A 31 -12.19 -31.92 -8.58
C PHE A 31 -11.78 -33.28 -7.95
N ILE A 32 -11.04 -33.23 -6.84
CA ILE A 32 -10.62 -34.45 -6.11
C ILE A 32 -11.85 -35.16 -5.54
N TYR A 33 -12.79 -34.40 -4.94
CA TYR A 33 -14.03 -34.94 -4.41
C TYR A 33 -14.89 -35.62 -5.51
N TYR A 34 -14.97 -35.00 -6.65
CA TYR A 34 -15.74 -35.56 -7.78
C TYR A 34 -15.30 -36.99 -8.13
N ARG A 35 -13.98 -37.25 -8.06
CA ARG A 35 -13.39 -38.58 -8.33
C ARG A 35 -13.44 -39.52 -7.13
N SER A 36 -13.12 -39.05 -5.96
CA SER A 36 -12.91 -39.91 -4.78
C SER A 36 -14.18 -40.12 -3.95
N LYS A 37 -15.17 -39.21 -4.05
CA LYS A 37 -16.39 -39.14 -3.20
C LYS A 37 -16.09 -39.15 -1.69
N ASN A 38 -14.87 -38.74 -1.29
CA ASN A 38 -14.43 -38.81 0.10
C ASN A 38 -15.12 -37.72 0.95
N ARG A 39 -15.78 -38.14 2.05
CA ARG A 39 -16.53 -37.26 2.95
C ARG A 39 -15.64 -36.23 3.66
N ILE A 40 -14.36 -36.57 3.92
CA ILE A 40 -13.42 -35.63 4.53
C ILE A 40 -13.15 -34.45 3.59
N ILE A 41 -12.96 -34.72 2.30
CA ILE A 41 -12.74 -33.65 1.29
C ILE A 41 -13.97 -32.75 1.20
N LEU A 42 -15.18 -33.32 1.20
CA LEU A 42 -16.42 -32.56 1.23
C LEU A 42 -16.53 -31.68 2.48
N PHE A 43 -16.12 -32.20 3.64
CA PHE A 43 -16.07 -31.44 4.87
C PHE A 43 -15.12 -30.23 4.77
N VAL A 44 -13.90 -30.43 4.25
CA VAL A 44 -12.93 -29.35 4.06
C VAL A 44 -13.47 -28.28 3.11
N ILE A 45 -14.10 -28.68 2.00
CA ILE A 45 -14.75 -27.73 1.07
C ILE A 45 -15.78 -26.86 1.82
N LYS A 46 -16.66 -27.48 2.64
CA LYS A 46 -17.63 -26.76 3.45
C LYS A 46 -17.00 -25.76 4.41
N VAL A 47 -15.91 -26.15 5.07
CA VAL A 47 -15.14 -25.26 5.97
C VAL A 47 -14.58 -24.08 5.19
N CYS A 48 -13.97 -24.30 4.02
CA CYS A 48 -13.45 -23.22 3.18
C CYS A 48 -14.55 -22.24 2.73
N ILE A 49 -15.74 -22.77 2.36
CA ILE A 49 -16.89 -21.93 1.98
C ILE A 49 -17.36 -21.08 3.19
N VAL A 50 -17.48 -21.70 4.36
CA VAL A 50 -17.87 -20.97 5.59
C VAL A 50 -16.86 -19.88 5.92
N LEU A 51 -15.57 -20.16 5.84
CA LEU A 51 -14.51 -19.15 6.05
C LEU A 51 -14.64 -17.99 5.05
N LEU A 52 -14.86 -18.29 3.78
CA LEU A 52 -15.04 -17.25 2.76
C LEU A 52 -16.29 -16.39 3.05
N ILE A 53 -17.39 -17.00 3.46
CA ILE A 53 -18.61 -16.29 3.89
C ILE A 53 -18.29 -15.39 5.09
N LEU A 54 -17.64 -15.91 6.13
CA LEU A 54 -17.31 -15.13 7.32
C LEU A 54 -16.43 -13.90 6.97
N ILE A 55 -15.40 -14.09 6.14
CA ILE A 55 -14.53 -12.98 5.70
C ILE A 55 -15.31 -11.96 4.85
N SER A 56 -16.29 -12.43 4.07
CA SER A 56 -17.10 -11.58 3.19
C SER A 56 -18.10 -10.72 3.98
N PHE A 57 -18.72 -11.29 5.00
CA PHE A 57 -19.82 -10.65 5.75
C PHE A 57 -19.35 -9.94 7.03
N LEU A 58 -18.28 -10.43 7.66
CA LEU A 58 -17.74 -9.81 8.86
C LEU A 58 -16.64 -8.78 8.49
N PRO A 59 -16.54 -7.67 9.22
CA PRO A 59 -15.55 -6.62 8.95
C PRO A 59 -14.13 -6.97 9.45
N ILE A 60 -13.69 -8.23 9.27
CA ILE A 60 -12.41 -8.73 9.79
C ILE A 60 -11.24 -7.91 9.22
N GLY A 61 -11.25 -7.66 7.92
CA GLY A 61 -10.24 -6.84 7.27
C GLY A 61 -10.21 -5.40 7.80
N ASN A 62 -11.39 -4.82 8.07
CA ASN A 62 -11.47 -3.47 8.63
C ASN A 62 -10.91 -3.40 10.06
N LEU A 63 -11.17 -4.42 10.89
CA LEU A 63 -10.58 -4.51 12.23
C LEU A 63 -9.06 -4.67 12.18
N GLY A 64 -8.57 -5.50 11.27
CA GLY A 64 -7.14 -5.67 11.05
C GLY A 64 -6.45 -4.39 10.57
N LEU A 65 -7.05 -3.67 9.62
CA LEU A 65 -6.52 -2.37 9.17
C LEU A 65 -6.56 -1.35 10.30
N LYS A 66 -7.64 -1.30 11.10
CA LYS A 66 -7.72 -0.44 12.28
C LYS A 66 -6.57 -0.68 13.26
N TYR A 67 -6.19 -1.93 13.47
CA TYR A 67 -5.03 -2.27 14.30
C TYR A 67 -3.72 -1.69 13.74
N LEU A 68 -3.51 -1.77 12.41
CA LEU A 68 -2.31 -1.22 11.77
C LEU A 68 -2.28 0.31 11.77
N GLU A 69 -3.43 0.96 11.66
CA GLU A 69 -3.58 2.41 11.48
C GLU A 69 -3.70 3.16 12.80
N SER A 70 -4.15 2.50 13.88
CA SER A 70 -4.47 3.15 15.16
C SER A 70 -3.30 3.89 15.80
N GLU A 71 -2.09 3.40 15.59
CA GLU A 71 -0.85 4.02 16.08
C GLU A 71 -0.60 5.41 15.46
N PHE A 72 -1.18 5.65 14.27
CA PHE A 72 -0.95 6.87 13.48
C PHE A 72 -2.12 7.86 13.46
N ILE A 73 -3.21 7.61 14.20
CA ILE A 73 -4.38 8.49 14.25
C ILE A 73 -4.04 9.83 14.92
N ASN A 74 -3.34 9.76 16.06
CA ASN A 74 -2.99 10.93 16.86
C ASN A 74 -1.50 11.25 16.68
N GLN A 75 -1.13 11.70 15.48
CA GLN A 75 0.24 12.12 15.22
C GLN A 75 0.53 13.43 15.95
N LYS A 76 1.71 13.52 16.56
CA LYS A 76 2.17 14.74 17.18
C LYS A 76 2.34 15.84 16.14
N GLU A 77 2.07 17.08 16.54
CA GLU A 77 2.37 18.22 15.72
C GLU A 77 3.88 18.30 15.43
N ILE A 78 4.24 18.53 14.18
CA ILE A 78 5.63 18.56 13.74
C ILE A 78 6.02 20.03 13.60
N GLU A 79 6.95 20.45 14.45
CA GLU A 79 7.38 21.85 14.51
C GLU A 79 8.24 22.26 13.32
N LYS A 80 9.01 21.31 12.76
CA LYS A 80 9.95 21.60 11.67
C LYS A 80 10.05 20.45 10.70
N ILE A 81 9.91 20.76 9.41
CA ILE A 81 10.07 19.83 8.30
C ILE A 81 11.03 20.46 7.29
N LYS A 82 12.07 19.70 6.90
CA LYS A 82 12.96 20.04 5.79
C LYS A 82 12.80 19.10 4.62
N ASN A 83 12.57 17.82 4.91
CA ASN A 83 12.47 16.79 3.87
C ASN A 83 11.10 16.12 3.95
N ILE A 84 10.34 16.19 2.87
CA ILE A 84 9.03 15.56 2.72
C ILE A 84 9.18 14.38 1.77
N ILE A 85 9.28 13.17 2.30
CA ILE A 85 9.47 11.94 1.51
C ILE A 85 8.10 11.37 1.18
N VAL A 86 7.77 11.25 -0.10
CA VAL A 86 6.49 10.75 -0.59
C VAL A 86 6.72 9.42 -1.32
N LEU A 87 6.12 8.34 -0.80
CA LEU A 87 6.15 7.07 -1.52
C LEU A 87 5.07 7.02 -2.59
N ALA A 88 5.46 6.68 -3.83
CA ALA A 88 4.55 6.42 -4.93
C ALA A 88 3.47 5.38 -4.56
N GLY A 89 2.36 5.39 -5.27
CA GLY A 89 1.28 4.44 -5.10
C GLY A 89 -0.10 4.88 -5.61
N PRO A 90 -0.40 6.18 -5.67
CA PRO A 90 -1.70 6.63 -6.19
C PRO A 90 -1.79 6.66 -7.72
N GLU A 91 -0.68 6.63 -8.45
CA GLU A 91 -0.62 6.85 -9.89
C GLU A 91 -1.18 5.65 -10.67
N ASP A 92 -2.25 5.85 -11.42
CA ASP A 92 -2.71 4.92 -12.44
C ASP A 92 -1.98 5.21 -13.75
N LEU A 93 -0.92 4.45 -13.99
CA LEU A 93 -0.02 4.66 -15.12
C LEU A 93 -0.70 4.36 -16.47
N TYR A 94 -1.53 3.30 -16.51
CA TYR A 94 -2.23 2.92 -17.74
C TYR A 94 -3.35 3.90 -18.06
N GLY A 95 -4.20 4.22 -17.08
CA GLY A 95 -5.28 5.18 -17.24
C GLY A 95 -4.76 6.54 -17.68
N THR A 96 -3.67 7.02 -17.08
CA THR A 96 -3.03 8.28 -17.47
C THR A 96 -2.48 8.21 -18.90
N LYS A 97 -1.82 7.12 -19.29
CA LYS A 97 -1.29 6.95 -20.64
C LYS A 97 -2.40 6.92 -21.72
N ILE A 98 -3.48 6.21 -21.44
CA ILE A 98 -4.61 6.06 -22.40
C ILE A 98 -5.38 7.35 -22.55
N THR A 99 -5.67 8.04 -21.44
CA THR A 99 -6.52 9.23 -21.45
C THR A 99 -5.77 10.52 -21.71
N GLY A 100 -4.45 10.53 -21.57
CA GLY A 100 -3.62 11.75 -21.56
C GLY A 100 -3.88 12.67 -20.39
N LYS A 101 -4.80 12.31 -19.48
CA LYS A 101 -5.15 13.06 -18.27
C LYS A 101 -4.61 12.32 -17.05
N ILE A 102 -4.27 13.07 -16.00
CA ILE A 102 -3.86 12.46 -14.73
C ILE A 102 -4.99 11.57 -14.23
N ASN A 103 -4.68 10.30 -14.02
CA ASN A 103 -5.56 9.35 -13.37
C ASN A 103 -4.90 8.84 -12.09
N LEU A 104 -5.55 9.10 -10.96
CA LEU A 104 -5.09 8.68 -9.64
C LEU A 104 -6.07 7.65 -9.07
N SER A 105 -5.51 6.62 -8.46
CA SER A 105 -6.24 5.61 -7.70
C SER A 105 -6.45 6.05 -6.24
N GLY A 106 -6.84 5.16 -5.35
CA GLY A 106 -6.77 5.38 -3.92
C GLY A 106 -5.37 5.84 -3.50
N SER A 107 -5.24 6.44 -2.33
CA SER A 107 -3.97 6.99 -1.79
C SER A 107 -3.49 8.31 -2.41
N SER A 108 -4.35 9.00 -3.18
CA SER A 108 -4.05 10.33 -3.76
C SER A 108 -3.73 11.38 -2.71
N GLU A 109 -4.19 11.20 -1.47
CA GLU A 109 -3.86 12.04 -0.32
C GLU A 109 -2.36 12.19 -0.11
N ARG A 110 -1.54 11.21 -0.50
CA ARG A 110 -0.07 11.30 -0.41
C ARG A 110 0.47 12.48 -1.18
N LEU A 111 0.01 12.67 -2.42
CA LEU A 111 0.43 13.78 -3.27
C LEU A 111 -0.15 15.11 -2.79
N ILE A 112 -1.43 15.13 -2.44
CA ILE A 112 -2.12 16.35 -1.98
C ILE A 112 -1.48 16.88 -0.70
N ILE A 113 -1.28 16.02 0.30
CA ILE A 113 -0.70 16.39 1.59
C ILE A 113 0.75 16.82 1.46
N SER A 114 1.51 16.28 0.50
CA SER A 114 2.88 16.72 0.27
C SER A 114 2.94 18.21 -0.11
N ILE A 115 2.03 18.66 -0.96
CA ILE A 115 1.91 20.09 -1.32
C ILE A 115 1.50 20.92 -0.11
N THR A 116 0.52 20.45 0.66
CA THR A 116 0.05 21.16 1.87
C THR A 116 1.20 21.36 2.86
N LEU A 117 1.99 20.29 3.12
CA LEU A 117 3.14 20.40 4.02
C LEU A 117 4.22 21.32 3.45
N ALA A 118 4.54 21.22 2.16
CA ALA A 118 5.54 22.10 1.55
C ALA A 118 5.11 23.58 1.56
N ASN A 119 3.82 23.85 1.50
CA ASN A 119 3.29 25.22 1.63
C ASN A 119 3.34 25.74 3.06
N ASN A 120 3.14 24.88 4.06
CA ASN A 120 3.23 25.24 5.46
C ASN A 120 4.68 25.39 5.92
N PHE A 121 5.59 24.58 5.39
CA PHE A 121 7.02 24.57 5.70
C PHE A 121 7.81 25.08 4.50
N LYS A 122 7.88 26.39 4.31
CA LYS A 122 8.43 27.06 3.10
C LYS A 122 9.85 26.62 2.70
N ASN A 123 10.66 26.22 3.69
CA ASN A 123 12.04 25.78 3.50
C ASN A 123 12.17 24.25 3.34
N SER A 124 11.05 23.57 3.10
CA SER A 124 11.06 22.12 2.87
C SER A 124 11.18 21.78 1.38
N GLU A 125 11.75 20.61 1.11
CA GLU A 125 11.86 19.99 -0.22
C GLU A 125 11.08 18.68 -0.24
N ILE A 126 10.43 18.39 -1.36
CA ILE A 126 9.71 17.12 -1.59
C ILE A 126 10.65 16.13 -2.28
N PHE A 127 10.77 14.93 -1.72
CA PHE A 127 11.43 13.77 -2.32
C PHE A 127 10.37 12.76 -2.73
N TYR A 128 9.96 12.80 -3.99
CA TYR A 128 9.03 11.83 -4.52
C TYR A 128 9.77 10.57 -4.96
N VAL A 129 9.42 9.42 -4.37
CA VAL A 129 10.14 8.16 -4.57
C VAL A 129 9.21 7.12 -5.19
N GLY A 130 9.53 6.67 -6.40
CA GLY A 130 8.73 5.71 -7.11
C GLY A 130 9.36 5.23 -8.41
N GLY A 131 8.62 4.44 -9.16
CA GLY A 131 9.09 3.89 -10.43
C GLY A 131 8.06 2.99 -11.07
N ASN A 132 8.51 1.85 -11.58
CA ASN A 132 7.65 0.88 -12.23
C ASN A 132 7.67 -0.47 -11.49
N GLY A 133 6.58 -0.78 -10.79
CA GLY A 133 6.39 -2.07 -10.12
C GLY A 133 5.80 -3.17 -10.98
N TYR A 134 5.57 -2.96 -12.28
CA TYR A 134 5.01 -3.98 -13.18
C TYR A 134 6.02 -5.08 -13.53
N ILE A 135 5.49 -6.29 -13.83
CA ILE A 135 6.29 -7.45 -14.24
C ILE A 135 6.91 -7.23 -15.61
N ILE A 136 6.11 -6.72 -16.54
CA ILE A 136 6.55 -6.46 -17.90
C ILE A 136 7.29 -5.14 -17.91
N LYS A 137 8.53 -5.15 -18.42
CA LYS A 137 9.27 -3.92 -18.65
C LYS A 137 8.43 -3.03 -19.55
N SER A 138 7.99 -1.92 -19.02
CA SER A 138 7.26 -0.90 -19.77
C SER A 138 7.93 0.46 -19.47
N ASP A 139 7.81 1.38 -20.42
CA ASP A 139 8.27 2.76 -20.24
C ASP A 139 7.37 3.55 -19.27
N LEU A 140 6.39 2.85 -18.65
CA LEU A 140 5.49 3.43 -17.67
C LEU A 140 6.22 3.58 -16.34
N SER A 141 6.15 4.76 -15.78
CA SER A 141 6.69 5.08 -14.46
C SER A 141 5.74 6.02 -13.72
N SER A 142 5.76 5.95 -12.39
CA SER A 142 4.99 6.87 -11.56
C SER A 142 5.51 8.32 -11.64
N ILE A 143 6.80 8.50 -11.98
CA ILE A 143 7.45 9.82 -12.04
C ILE A 143 6.76 10.79 -13.03
N PRO A 144 6.52 10.45 -14.31
CA PRO A 144 5.85 11.35 -15.24
C PRO A 144 4.44 11.74 -14.77
N VAL A 145 3.70 10.81 -14.16
CA VAL A 145 2.34 11.07 -13.65
C VAL A 145 2.39 12.02 -12.46
N ALA A 146 3.27 11.75 -11.49
CA ALA A 146 3.47 12.64 -10.35
C ALA A 146 3.96 14.03 -10.78
N LYS A 147 4.96 14.10 -11.69
CA LYS A 147 5.46 15.36 -12.22
C LYS A 147 4.33 16.18 -12.86
N LYS A 148 3.51 15.55 -13.71
CA LYS A 148 2.35 16.20 -14.30
C LYS A 148 1.36 16.68 -13.24
N PHE A 149 1.10 15.88 -12.17
CA PHE A 149 0.21 16.27 -11.07
C PHE A 149 0.68 17.58 -10.40
N TYR A 150 1.95 17.68 -10.05
CA TYR A 150 2.49 18.89 -9.43
C TYR A 150 2.47 20.09 -10.39
N GLN A 151 2.75 19.86 -11.69
CA GLN A 151 2.68 20.90 -12.73
C GLN A 151 1.27 21.45 -12.91
N ASP A 152 0.26 20.57 -13.02
CA ASP A 152 -1.14 20.96 -13.23
C ASP A 152 -1.71 21.73 -12.02
N LEU A 153 -1.09 21.56 -10.84
CA LEU A 153 -1.40 22.33 -9.63
C LEU A 153 -0.50 23.58 -9.45
N ASN A 154 0.29 23.94 -10.46
CA ASN A 154 1.21 25.08 -10.42
C ASN A 154 2.20 25.04 -9.24
N PHE A 155 2.57 23.83 -8.79
CA PHE A 155 3.59 23.69 -7.75
C PHE A 155 4.99 23.81 -8.34
N ASP A 156 5.89 24.52 -7.64
CA ASP A 156 7.26 24.73 -8.09
C ASP A 156 8.05 23.43 -8.12
N LEU A 157 8.34 22.93 -9.32
CA LEU A 157 9.08 21.69 -9.51
C LEU A 157 10.55 21.76 -9.04
N ASN A 158 11.13 22.95 -8.87
CA ASN A 158 12.47 23.10 -8.33
C ASN A 158 12.53 22.70 -6.83
N LYS A 159 11.39 22.60 -6.16
CA LYS A 159 11.25 22.10 -4.78
C LYS A 159 11.00 20.60 -4.71
N ILE A 160 11.08 19.88 -5.83
CA ILE A 160 10.81 18.44 -5.87
C ILE A 160 11.98 17.71 -6.50
N THR A 161 12.55 16.78 -5.75
CA THR A 161 13.49 15.79 -6.27
C THR A 161 12.75 14.50 -6.58
N PHE A 162 12.73 14.10 -7.85
CA PHE A 162 12.10 12.85 -8.29
C PHE A 162 13.11 11.71 -8.33
N ILE A 163 12.87 10.68 -7.54
CA ILE A 163 13.70 9.49 -7.41
C ILE A 163 13.00 8.32 -8.09
N GLY A 164 13.50 7.93 -9.25
CA GLY A 164 12.90 6.91 -10.11
C GLY A 164 13.57 5.55 -10.03
N ASN A 165 13.11 4.64 -10.92
CA ASN A 165 13.66 3.30 -11.16
C ASN A 165 13.55 2.33 -9.97
N THR A 166 12.70 2.62 -8.99
CA THR A 166 12.41 1.70 -7.91
C THR A 166 11.20 0.81 -8.26
N ARG A 167 11.25 -0.46 -7.85
CA ARG A 167 10.24 -1.47 -8.18
C ARG A 167 9.45 -1.94 -6.96
N ASN A 168 9.94 -1.61 -5.76
CA ASN A 168 9.36 -2.02 -4.49
C ASN A 168 9.84 -1.13 -3.34
N THR A 169 9.20 -1.31 -2.18
CA THR A 169 9.47 -0.49 -0.98
C THR A 169 10.92 -0.60 -0.47
N ILE A 170 11.59 -1.75 -0.64
CA ILE A 170 13.00 -1.91 -0.22
C ILE A 170 13.90 -1.04 -1.07
N GLU A 171 13.67 -1.05 -2.37
CA GLU A 171 14.43 -0.22 -3.31
C GLU A 171 14.17 1.28 -3.06
N ASN A 172 12.93 1.66 -2.73
CA ASN A 172 12.61 3.03 -2.32
C ASN A 172 13.51 3.49 -1.17
N PHE A 173 13.56 2.73 -0.08
CA PHE A 173 14.37 3.11 1.08
C PHE A 173 15.88 2.97 0.84
N HIS A 174 16.29 2.13 -0.09
CA HIS A 174 17.70 2.11 -0.52
C HIS A 174 18.10 3.42 -1.22
N GLU A 175 17.26 3.93 -2.10
CA GLU A 175 17.52 5.21 -2.78
C GLU A 175 17.40 6.40 -1.81
N ILE A 176 16.41 6.41 -0.91
CA ILE A 176 16.29 7.45 0.12
C ILE A 176 17.54 7.53 0.99
N LYS A 177 18.14 6.39 1.36
CA LYS A 177 19.35 6.36 2.19
C LYS A 177 20.54 7.08 1.52
N LYS A 178 20.64 7.02 0.20
CA LYS A 178 21.74 7.69 -0.56
C LYS A 178 21.66 9.21 -0.48
N LEU A 179 20.51 9.77 -0.10
CA LEU A 179 20.32 11.24 -0.01
C LEU A 179 20.94 11.84 1.26
N GLU A 180 21.36 11.01 2.23
CA GLU A 180 21.98 11.45 3.51
C GLU A 180 21.15 12.51 4.24
N LEU A 181 19.80 12.36 4.18
CA LEU A 181 18.87 13.32 4.78
C LEU A 181 18.98 13.36 6.30
N LYS A 182 18.73 14.54 6.89
CA LYS A 182 18.67 14.70 8.34
C LYS A 182 17.38 14.07 8.87
N ASP A 183 17.46 12.94 9.55
CA ASP A 183 16.33 12.13 10.02
C ASP A 183 15.32 12.92 10.86
N LYS A 184 15.79 13.74 11.79
CA LYS A 184 14.93 14.51 12.72
C LYS A 184 14.06 15.59 12.05
N GLU A 185 14.31 15.90 10.78
CA GLU A 185 13.56 16.88 10.00
C GLU A 185 12.95 16.25 8.74
N SER A 186 12.97 14.90 8.65
CA SER A 186 12.51 14.14 7.50
C SER A 186 11.20 13.41 7.80
N VAL A 187 10.16 13.77 7.08
CA VAL A 187 8.81 13.22 7.21
C VAL A 187 8.53 12.21 6.11
N LEU A 188 7.98 11.07 6.47
CA LEU A 188 7.56 10.03 5.52
C LEU A 188 6.04 10.09 5.31
N ILE A 189 5.60 10.38 4.10
CA ILE A 189 4.18 10.32 3.71
C ILE A 189 3.91 9.00 3.00
N THR A 190 3.00 8.22 3.56
CA THR A 190 2.43 7.02 2.93
C THR A 190 1.08 6.68 3.56
N SER A 191 0.35 5.72 2.98
CA SER A 191 -0.93 5.29 3.54
C SER A 191 -0.76 4.71 4.94
N ALA A 192 -1.71 5.00 5.84
CA ALA A 192 -1.67 4.62 7.25
C ALA A 192 -1.48 3.10 7.45
N TYR A 193 -2.20 2.29 6.68
CA TYR A 193 -2.07 0.82 6.72
C TYR A 193 -0.67 0.33 6.31
N HIS A 194 0.04 1.10 5.46
CA HIS A 194 1.37 0.77 4.96
C HIS A 194 2.50 1.33 5.84
N MET A 195 2.22 2.31 6.68
CA MET A 195 3.22 3.07 7.44
C MET A 195 4.08 2.17 8.32
N LYS A 196 3.48 1.25 9.06
CA LYS A 196 4.22 0.35 9.97
C LYS A 196 5.28 -0.48 9.25
N ARG A 197 4.95 -1.06 8.09
CA ARG A 197 5.90 -1.81 7.25
C ARG A 197 6.99 -0.90 6.68
N SER A 198 6.62 0.28 6.25
CA SER A 198 7.56 1.28 5.72
C SER A 198 8.59 1.71 6.76
N LEU A 199 8.17 1.98 8.00
CA LEU A 199 9.08 2.36 9.08
C LEU A 199 10.02 1.22 9.50
N ILE A 200 9.55 -0.03 9.50
CA ILE A 200 10.41 -1.20 9.76
C ILE A 200 11.53 -1.29 8.70
N ILE A 201 11.19 -1.13 7.43
CA ILE A 201 12.18 -1.19 6.34
C ILE A 201 13.14 0.01 6.44
N ALA A 202 12.63 1.22 6.69
CA ALA A 202 13.43 2.42 6.89
C ALA A 202 14.44 2.25 8.03
N SER A 203 14.00 1.78 9.20
CA SER A 203 14.85 1.54 10.37
C SER A 203 15.94 0.50 10.08
N LYS A 204 15.63 -0.60 9.37
CA LYS A 204 16.65 -1.59 8.94
C LYS A 204 17.69 -0.99 7.99
N LYS A 205 17.38 0.10 7.31
CA LYS A 205 18.32 0.86 6.47
C LYS A 205 19.04 1.97 7.23
N GLY A 206 18.79 2.11 8.56
CA GLY A 206 19.37 3.16 9.39
C GLY A 206 18.74 4.53 9.18
N LEU A 207 17.49 4.58 8.69
CA LEU A 207 16.71 5.80 8.55
C LEU A 207 15.69 5.89 9.68
N ASN A 208 15.67 7.02 10.39
CA ASN A 208 14.71 7.31 11.45
C ASN A 208 13.78 8.45 10.99
N LEU A 209 12.72 8.09 10.28
CA LEU A 209 11.79 9.03 9.65
C LEU A 209 10.59 9.30 10.55
N ILE A 210 10.11 10.55 10.53
CA ILE A 210 8.88 10.94 11.23
C ILE A 210 7.68 10.47 10.38
N PRO A 211 6.79 9.63 10.91
CA PRO A 211 5.62 9.19 10.16
C PRO A 211 4.63 10.34 9.94
N TYR A 212 4.10 10.46 8.75
CA TYR A 212 2.94 11.28 8.43
C TYR A 212 1.96 10.43 7.62
N ALA A 213 1.12 9.71 8.34
CA ALA A 213 0.19 8.76 7.75
C ALA A 213 -1.03 9.49 7.15
N VAL A 214 -1.41 9.08 5.96
CA VAL A 214 -2.58 9.57 5.22
C VAL A 214 -3.39 8.36 4.71
N ASP A 215 -4.49 8.57 3.99
CA ASP A 215 -5.25 7.49 3.37
C ASP A 215 -5.61 6.37 4.37
N PHE A 216 -6.36 6.75 5.42
CA PHE A 216 -6.85 5.81 6.42
C PHE A 216 -8.04 5.03 5.87
N GLN A 217 -7.94 3.70 5.81
CA GLN A 217 -8.95 2.81 5.25
C GLN A 217 -9.98 2.32 6.27
N SER A 218 -9.64 2.38 7.58
CA SER A 218 -10.47 1.81 8.65
C SER A 218 -11.16 2.85 9.52
N VAL A 219 -10.77 4.13 9.46
CA VAL A 219 -11.29 5.17 10.33
C VAL A 219 -12.73 5.49 9.98
N SER A 220 -13.65 4.92 10.75
CA SER A 220 -15.06 5.31 10.74
C SER A 220 -15.58 5.33 12.16
N LYS A 221 -15.83 6.52 12.71
CA LYS A 221 -16.60 6.72 13.95
C LYS A 221 -18.11 6.54 13.71
N LYS A 222 -18.51 5.85 12.64
CA LYS A 222 -19.92 5.70 12.28
C LYS A 222 -20.59 4.68 13.19
N SER A 223 -21.83 4.97 13.56
CA SER A 223 -22.70 4.03 14.27
C SER A 223 -22.84 2.73 13.46
N PHE A 224 -23.20 1.64 14.12
CA PHE A 224 -23.45 0.34 13.47
C PHE A 224 -24.40 0.47 12.27
N LEU A 225 -25.48 1.25 12.40
CA LEU A 225 -26.44 1.49 11.33
C LEU A 225 -25.82 2.17 10.11
N ASN A 226 -24.96 3.18 10.31
CA ASN A 226 -24.26 3.83 9.19
C ASN A 226 -23.20 2.93 8.54
N SER A 227 -22.67 1.96 9.27
CA SER A 227 -21.77 0.93 8.73
C SER A 227 -22.53 -0.09 7.90
N TYR A 228 -23.77 -0.44 8.31
CA TYR A 228 -24.64 -1.35 7.57
C TYR A 228 -25.06 -0.76 6.21
N GLN A 229 -25.39 0.53 6.13
CA GLN A 229 -25.72 1.19 4.87
C GLN A 229 -24.57 1.18 3.84
N LYS A 230 -23.34 1.01 4.30
CA LYS A 230 -22.14 0.91 3.45
C LYS A 230 -21.58 -0.52 3.38
N PHE A 231 -22.38 -1.51 3.76
CA PHE A 231 -21.99 -2.91 3.67
C PHE A 231 -21.67 -3.29 2.23
N SER A 232 -20.51 -3.87 2.03
CA SER A 232 -20.07 -4.36 0.72
C SER A 232 -19.15 -5.56 0.91
N VAL A 233 -19.57 -6.70 0.38
CA VAL A 233 -18.79 -7.94 0.34
C VAL A 233 -17.42 -7.68 -0.31
N THR A 234 -17.41 -6.99 -1.44
CA THR A 234 -16.19 -6.68 -2.19
C THR A 234 -15.23 -5.81 -1.36
N SER A 235 -15.76 -4.82 -0.63
CA SER A 235 -14.96 -3.99 0.27
C SER A 235 -14.37 -4.79 1.43
N ASN A 236 -15.14 -5.71 2.04
CA ASN A 236 -14.65 -6.55 3.13
C ASN A 236 -13.52 -7.47 2.66
N LEU A 237 -13.69 -8.13 1.49
CA LEU A 237 -12.67 -8.97 0.90
C LEU A 237 -11.41 -8.17 0.52
N ALA A 238 -11.57 -6.99 -0.08
CA ALA A 238 -10.45 -6.12 -0.45
C ALA A 238 -9.65 -5.67 0.78
N LYS A 239 -10.33 -5.23 1.85
CA LYS A 239 -9.70 -4.84 3.12
C LYS A 239 -9.02 -6.01 3.82
N PHE A 240 -9.60 -7.20 3.77
CA PHE A 240 -8.99 -8.41 4.33
C PHE A 240 -7.68 -8.75 3.60
N ASN A 241 -7.70 -8.72 2.26
CA ASN A 241 -6.52 -8.98 1.45
C ASN A 241 -5.43 -7.94 1.69
N LEU A 242 -5.81 -6.65 1.79
CA LEU A 242 -4.89 -5.57 2.09
C LEU A 242 -4.23 -5.74 3.47
N PHE A 243 -5.02 -6.02 4.50
CA PHE A 243 -4.52 -6.31 5.85
C PHE A 243 -3.54 -7.49 5.85
N PHE A 244 -3.94 -8.61 5.22
CA PHE A 244 -3.10 -9.81 5.17
C PHE A 244 -1.76 -9.53 4.48
N LYS A 245 -1.79 -8.82 3.34
CA LYS A 245 -0.58 -8.41 2.62
C LYS A 245 0.38 -7.60 3.52
N GLU A 246 -0.14 -6.64 4.29
CA GLU A 246 0.69 -5.83 5.18
C GLU A 246 1.25 -6.65 6.35
N ILE A 247 0.45 -7.53 6.96
CA ILE A 247 0.93 -8.42 8.04
C ILE A 247 2.02 -9.35 7.55
N VAL A 248 1.83 -10.01 6.40
CA VAL A 248 2.86 -10.89 5.80
C VAL A 248 4.14 -10.08 5.53
N GLY A 249 4.01 -8.88 4.98
CA GLY A 249 5.14 -7.98 4.76
C GLY A 249 5.85 -7.59 6.06
N ILE A 250 5.11 -7.23 7.12
CA ILE A 250 5.67 -6.88 8.43
C ILE A 250 6.41 -8.07 9.04
N VAL A 251 5.82 -9.26 9.02
CA VAL A 251 6.44 -10.49 9.56
C VAL A 251 7.71 -10.82 8.78
N ALA A 252 7.64 -10.83 7.45
CA ALA A 252 8.81 -11.09 6.61
C ALA A 252 9.97 -10.15 6.93
N PHE A 253 9.69 -8.83 7.06
CA PHE A 253 10.74 -7.86 7.38
C PHE A 253 11.16 -7.81 8.85
N LYS A 254 10.45 -8.43 9.76
CA LYS A 254 10.94 -8.59 11.15
C LYS A 254 11.89 -9.76 11.30
N ILE A 255 11.68 -10.83 10.51
CA ILE A 255 12.46 -12.07 10.61
C ILE A 255 13.76 -11.97 9.79
N PHE A 256 13.71 -11.39 8.61
CA PHE A 256 14.84 -11.21 7.69
C PHE A 256 15.34 -9.76 7.67
#